data_2ce96e20855734af708dd4093e6c743d
#
_entry.id   2ce96e20855734af708dd4093e6c743d
#
_cell.length_a   1.000
_cell.length_b   1.000
_cell.length_c   1.000
_cell.angle_alpha   90.00
_cell.angle_beta   90.00
_cell.angle_gamma   90.00
#
_symmetry.space_group_name_H-M   'P 1'
#
loop_
_entity.id
_entity.type
_entity.pdbx_description
1 polymer ?
#
loop_
_entity_poly.entity_id
_entity_poly.type
_entity_poly.pdbx_seq_one_letter_code
_entity_poly.pdbx_strand_id
1 'polypeptide(L)'
;MMKKIGRWFMLAVMFCVICAFQADHVTTIFIIGDSTAAQKDLSTGSPERGWGMALQCYFDSTFVRVDNHAVNGRSSKSFINEKRWDKVLSLLKPGDYVIIQFGHNDEKPKADRHTDPGSTFDYNLAKFVRETREKGGIPILMNAVVRRNWLPADQAQTAKPVGQKIDDENLRNTVATGKVTSAAKAKRKKKKTAVELPHVLVDTHGLYIVAPRDVAQRMNVHFVDANRITHLLEDSLGEEGSKKLHMIYAPGEHPAIPQGRQDNTHYNIYGAHMVAQRLADALCKEIPLLSRYRTSGDVCNLEKTKH
;
A
#
# COMPACT_ATOMS: atom_id res chain seq x y z
N MET A 1 58.34 -8.46 -13.86
CA MET A 1 57.48 -7.27 -13.97
C MET A 1 56.27 -7.50 -14.87
N MET A 2 56.35 -8.26 -15.93
CA MET A 2 55.27 -8.54 -16.90
C MET A 2 54.06 -9.32 -16.38
N LYS A 3 54.21 -10.23 -15.40
CA LYS A 3 53.09 -11.03 -14.81
C LYS A 3 52.09 -10.22 -13.97
N LYS A 4 52.47 -9.06 -13.40
CA LYS A 4 51.57 -8.19 -12.64
C LYS A 4 50.71 -7.30 -13.51
N ILE A 5 51.18 -6.88 -14.67
CA ILE A 5 50.47 -6.01 -15.61
C ILE A 5 49.27 -6.76 -16.23
N GLY A 6 49.45 -8.04 -16.58
CA GLY A 6 48.37 -8.87 -17.14
C GLY A 6 47.19 -9.09 -16.20
N ARG A 7 47.44 -9.19 -14.88
CA ARG A 7 46.34 -9.39 -13.88
C ARG A 7 45.48 -8.13 -13.70
N TRP A 8 46.10 -6.95 -13.76
CA TRP A 8 45.34 -5.68 -13.67
C TRP A 8 44.54 -5.41 -14.95
N PHE A 9 45.10 -5.77 -16.12
CA PHE A 9 44.40 -5.61 -17.39
C PHE A 9 43.18 -6.58 -17.47
N MET A 10 43.31 -7.82 -16.98
CA MET A 10 42.21 -8.76 -16.94
C MET A 10 41.11 -8.35 -15.96
N LEU A 11 41.47 -7.77 -14.80
CA LEU A 11 40.49 -7.24 -13.82
C LEU A 11 39.77 -6.00 -14.38
N ALA A 12 40.47 -5.12 -15.08
CA ALA A 12 39.87 -3.93 -15.70
C ALA A 12 38.92 -4.31 -16.87
N VAL A 13 39.28 -5.27 -17.67
CA VAL A 13 38.42 -5.78 -18.78
C VAL A 13 37.18 -6.50 -18.20
N MET A 14 37.34 -7.29 -17.12
CA MET A 14 36.22 -7.93 -16.45
C MET A 14 35.27 -6.91 -15.81
N PHE A 15 35.81 -5.83 -15.23
CA PHE A 15 35.00 -4.74 -14.68
C PHE A 15 34.27 -3.94 -15.76
N CYS A 16 34.92 -3.67 -16.91
CA CYS A 16 34.27 -3.02 -18.06
C CYS A 16 33.18 -3.89 -18.69
N VAL A 17 33.34 -5.22 -18.75
CA VAL A 17 32.32 -6.13 -19.26
C VAL A 17 31.10 -6.19 -18.34
N ILE A 18 31.29 -6.13 -17.02
CA ILE A 18 30.18 -6.03 -16.07
C ILE A 18 29.42 -4.72 -16.20
N CYS A 19 30.10 -3.61 -16.43
CA CYS A 19 29.46 -2.30 -16.68
C CYS A 19 28.75 -2.20 -18.04
N ALA A 20 29.24 -2.91 -19.07
CA ALA A 20 28.65 -2.86 -20.43
C ALA A 20 27.34 -3.67 -20.53
N PHE A 21 27.10 -4.65 -19.65
CA PHE A 21 25.86 -5.45 -19.66
C PHE A 21 24.65 -4.78 -18.98
N GLN A 22 24.83 -3.59 -18.39
CA GLN A 22 23.74 -2.85 -17.72
C GLN A 22 23.04 -1.81 -18.60
N ALA A 23 23.41 -1.68 -19.87
CA ALA A 23 23.00 -0.53 -20.70
C ALA A 23 21.61 -0.64 -21.37
N ASP A 24 20.98 -1.84 -21.44
CA ASP A 24 19.74 -2.02 -22.22
C ASP A 24 18.54 -2.62 -21.46
N HIS A 25 18.63 -2.77 -20.13
CA HIS A 25 17.52 -3.32 -19.37
C HIS A 25 16.61 -2.20 -18.84
N VAL A 26 15.41 -2.07 -19.42
CA VAL A 26 14.35 -1.26 -18.81
C VAL A 26 14.02 -1.87 -17.45
N THR A 27 14.31 -1.13 -16.38
CA THR A 27 14.01 -1.58 -15.01
C THR A 27 12.52 -1.69 -14.82
N THR A 28 12.04 -2.83 -14.33
CA THR A 28 10.62 -3.03 -14.04
C THR A 28 10.34 -2.85 -12.55
N ILE A 29 9.30 -2.08 -12.24
CA ILE A 29 8.70 -2.01 -10.90
C ILE A 29 7.45 -2.89 -10.92
N PHE A 30 7.56 -4.09 -10.37
CA PHE A 30 6.40 -4.94 -10.13
C PHE A 30 5.63 -4.45 -8.89
N ILE A 31 4.30 -4.46 -8.95
CA ILE A 31 3.44 -4.16 -7.80
C ILE A 31 2.63 -5.40 -7.49
N ILE A 32 2.77 -5.92 -6.26
CA ILE A 32 1.87 -6.92 -5.70
C ILE A 32 1.08 -6.31 -4.54
N GLY A 33 -0.21 -6.63 -4.48
CA GLY A 33 -1.09 -6.00 -3.49
C GLY A 33 -2.57 -6.31 -3.70
N ASP A 34 -3.37 -5.49 -3.07
CA ASP A 34 -4.83 -5.61 -3.03
C ASP A 34 -5.56 -4.62 -3.96
N SER A 35 -6.86 -4.42 -3.68
CA SER A 35 -7.74 -3.57 -4.51
C SER A 35 -7.36 -2.10 -4.54
N THR A 36 -6.63 -1.60 -3.56
CA THR A 36 -6.23 -0.18 -3.50
C THR A 36 -5.15 0.16 -4.52
N ALA A 37 -4.33 -0.85 -4.90
CA ALA A 37 -3.32 -0.72 -5.94
C ALA A 37 -3.75 -1.34 -7.28
N ALA A 38 -4.75 -2.22 -7.29
CA ALA A 38 -5.09 -3.11 -8.42
C ALA A 38 -5.45 -2.40 -9.71
N GLN A 39 -5.14 -3.08 -10.82
CA GLN A 39 -5.68 -2.76 -12.13
C GLN A 39 -7.20 -2.89 -12.12
N LYS A 40 -7.91 -1.92 -12.68
CA LYS A 40 -9.37 -1.94 -12.82
C LYS A 40 -9.77 -2.14 -14.29
N ASP A 41 -10.92 -2.77 -14.46
CA ASP A 41 -11.51 -2.91 -15.79
C ASP A 41 -12.11 -1.58 -16.23
N LEU A 42 -11.51 -0.98 -17.25
CA LEU A 42 -11.91 0.31 -17.80
C LEU A 42 -13.14 0.21 -18.70
N SER A 43 -13.48 -0.98 -19.20
CA SER A 43 -14.64 -1.22 -20.07
C SER A 43 -15.96 -0.95 -19.36
N THR A 44 -15.97 -1.01 -18.03
CA THR A 44 -17.16 -0.73 -17.21
C THR A 44 -17.53 0.76 -17.14
N GLY A 45 -16.65 1.64 -17.59
CA GLY A 45 -16.79 3.09 -17.42
C GLY A 45 -16.69 3.57 -15.96
N SER A 46 -16.45 2.66 -15.01
CA SER A 46 -16.28 3.02 -13.59
C SER A 46 -15.09 3.97 -13.39
N PRO A 47 -15.21 5.03 -12.60
CA PRO A 47 -14.09 5.92 -12.26
C PRO A 47 -13.14 5.32 -11.22
N GLU A 48 -13.38 4.10 -10.71
CA GLU A 48 -12.51 3.45 -9.74
C GLU A 48 -11.14 3.13 -10.34
N ARG A 49 -10.07 3.53 -9.65
CA ARG A 49 -8.67 3.23 -10.01
C ARG A 49 -7.88 2.79 -8.81
N GLY A 50 -6.97 1.83 -9.00
CA GLY A 50 -5.92 1.58 -8.02
C GLY A 50 -4.75 2.57 -8.21
N TRP A 51 -4.08 2.96 -7.13
CA TRP A 51 -2.91 3.84 -7.23
C TRP A 51 -1.79 3.23 -8.10
N GLY A 52 -1.69 1.89 -8.15
CA GLY A 52 -0.72 1.20 -8.98
C GLY A 52 -0.95 1.39 -10.48
N MET A 53 -2.20 1.70 -10.92
CA MET A 53 -2.49 2.06 -12.30
C MET A 53 -1.89 3.42 -12.67
N ALA A 54 -1.87 4.35 -11.71
CA ALA A 54 -1.38 5.70 -11.92
C ALA A 54 0.14 5.82 -11.76
N LEU A 55 0.81 4.83 -11.16
CA LEU A 55 2.23 4.95 -10.82
C LEU A 55 3.12 5.13 -12.05
N GLN A 56 2.81 4.47 -13.17
CA GLN A 56 3.57 4.63 -14.42
C GLN A 56 3.61 6.08 -14.90
N CYS A 57 2.57 6.87 -14.62
CA CYS A 57 2.51 8.28 -15.02
C CYS A 57 3.66 9.12 -14.48
N TYR A 58 4.25 8.66 -13.40
CA TYR A 58 5.26 9.37 -12.65
C TYR A 58 6.69 8.87 -12.90
N PHE A 59 6.87 7.94 -13.85
CA PHE A 59 8.17 7.45 -14.28
C PHE A 59 8.26 7.41 -15.81
N ASP A 60 9.40 7.80 -16.36
CA ASP A 60 9.68 7.69 -17.78
C ASP A 60 9.70 6.21 -18.20
N SER A 61 8.74 5.83 -19.03
CA SER A 61 8.54 4.44 -19.47
C SER A 61 9.69 3.91 -20.35
N THR A 62 10.56 4.78 -20.83
CA THR A 62 11.77 4.39 -21.56
C THR A 62 12.78 3.70 -20.65
N PHE A 63 12.83 4.07 -19.37
CA PHE A 63 13.80 3.59 -18.39
C PHE A 63 13.18 2.76 -17.27
N VAL A 64 11.95 3.10 -16.87
CA VAL A 64 11.24 2.44 -15.75
C VAL A 64 9.83 2.06 -16.17
N ARG A 65 9.59 0.76 -16.26
CA ARG A 65 8.26 0.20 -16.54
C ARG A 65 7.58 -0.19 -15.23
N VAL A 66 6.30 0.13 -15.07
CA VAL A 66 5.47 -0.36 -13.96
C VAL A 66 4.61 -1.53 -14.44
N ASP A 67 4.76 -2.70 -13.80
CA ASP A 67 3.98 -3.92 -14.07
C ASP A 67 3.13 -4.25 -12.85
N ASN A 68 1.84 -3.90 -12.93
CA ASN A 68 0.93 -3.98 -11.79
C ASN A 68 0.18 -5.32 -11.74
N HIS A 69 0.56 -6.18 -10.80
CA HIS A 69 -0.03 -7.48 -10.50
C HIS A 69 -0.95 -7.48 -9.28
N ALA A 70 -1.22 -6.33 -8.67
CA ALA A 70 -2.17 -6.22 -7.56
C ALA A 70 -3.59 -6.62 -7.99
N VAL A 71 -4.34 -7.30 -7.11
CA VAL A 71 -5.65 -7.86 -7.44
C VAL A 71 -6.68 -7.57 -6.33
N ASN A 72 -7.88 -7.19 -6.77
CA ASN A 72 -9.00 -6.90 -5.87
C ASN A 72 -9.26 -8.04 -4.88
N GLY A 73 -9.38 -7.71 -3.59
CA GLY A 73 -9.77 -8.63 -2.53
C GLY A 73 -8.68 -9.62 -2.09
N ARG A 74 -7.43 -9.49 -2.57
CA ARG A 74 -6.35 -10.39 -2.19
C ARG A 74 -5.61 -9.90 -0.96
N SER A 75 -5.36 -10.85 -0.05
CA SER A 75 -4.42 -10.75 1.04
C SER A 75 -3.07 -11.33 0.61
N SER A 76 -2.04 -11.16 1.44
CA SER A 76 -0.75 -11.83 1.23
C SER A 76 -0.91 -13.35 1.10
N LYS A 77 -1.77 -13.96 1.95
CA LYS A 77 -2.09 -15.38 1.95
C LYS A 77 -2.78 -15.84 0.66
N SER A 78 -3.88 -15.18 0.27
CA SER A 78 -4.61 -15.57 -0.93
C SER A 78 -3.80 -15.34 -2.20
N PHE A 79 -2.96 -14.30 -2.23
CA PHE A 79 -2.07 -14.03 -3.36
C PHE A 79 -1.05 -15.16 -3.58
N ILE A 80 -0.51 -15.73 -2.48
CA ILE A 80 0.37 -16.90 -2.53
C ILE A 80 -0.42 -18.15 -2.96
N ASN A 81 -1.54 -18.43 -2.28
CA ASN A 81 -2.31 -19.66 -2.49
C ASN A 81 -2.87 -19.77 -3.92
N GLU A 82 -3.21 -18.63 -4.55
CA GLU A 82 -3.66 -18.55 -5.93
C GLU A 82 -2.52 -18.56 -6.96
N LYS A 83 -1.26 -18.78 -6.51
CA LYS A 83 -0.05 -18.81 -7.35
C LYS A 83 0.19 -17.52 -8.15
N ARG A 84 -0.38 -16.40 -7.69
CA ARG A 84 -0.17 -15.09 -8.32
C ARG A 84 1.26 -14.61 -8.13
N TRP A 85 1.84 -14.95 -6.99
CA TRP A 85 3.24 -14.68 -6.71
C TRP A 85 4.18 -15.43 -7.63
N ASP A 86 3.91 -16.72 -7.91
CA ASP A 86 4.72 -17.52 -8.80
C ASP A 86 4.82 -16.91 -10.21
N LYS A 87 3.71 -16.30 -10.67
CA LYS A 87 3.69 -15.57 -11.94
C LYS A 87 4.65 -14.37 -11.92
N VAL A 88 4.66 -13.57 -10.86
CA VAL A 88 5.58 -12.43 -10.74
C VAL A 88 7.03 -12.89 -10.71
N LEU A 89 7.32 -13.93 -9.90
CA LEU A 89 8.67 -14.53 -9.83
C LEU A 89 9.19 -15.04 -11.17
N SER A 90 8.30 -15.51 -12.06
CA SER A 90 8.69 -15.98 -13.39
C SER A 90 9.08 -14.86 -14.35
N LEU A 91 8.64 -13.64 -14.08
CA LEU A 91 8.90 -12.46 -14.90
C LEU A 91 10.09 -11.62 -14.38
N LEU A 92 10.39 -11.75 -13.09
CA LEU A 92 11.36 -10.94 -12.37
C LEU A 92 12.78 -11.19 -12.87
N LYS A 93 13.52 -10.13 -13.13
CA LYS A 93 14.92 -10.11 -13.55
C LYS A 93 15.79 -9.42 -12.51
N PRO A 94 17.10 -9.73 -12.47
CA PRO A 94 18.02 -8.99 -11.60
C PRO A 94 17.97 -7.48 -11.86
N GLY A 95 17.87 -6.72 -10.77
CA GLY A 95 17.76 -5.25 -10.81
C GLY A 95 16.33 -4.70 -10.89
N ASP A 96 15.31 -5.55 -11.10
CA ASP A 96 13.91 -5.15 -11.01
C ASP A 96 13.49 -4.89 -9.54
N TYR A 97 12.49 -4.05 -9.36
CA TYR A 97 11.92 -3.77 -8.04
C TYR A 97 10.59 -4.51 -7.85
N VAL A 98 10.30 -4.89 -6.62
CA VAL A 98 8.98 -5.44 -6.24
C VAL A 98 8.40 -4.65 -5.08
N ILE A 99 7.36 -3.88 -5.33
CA ILE A 99 6.54 -3.23 -4.32
C ILE A 99 5.56 -4.25 -3.76
N ILE A 100 5.59 -4.45 -2.44
CA ILE A 100 4.78 -5.41 -1.70
C ILE A 100 3.86 -4.64 -0.75
N GLN A 101 2.56 -4.53 -1.09
CA GLN A 101 1.59 -3.77 -0.31
C GLN A 101 0.34 -4.60 -0.02
N PHE A 102 0.21 -5.09 1.23
CA PHE A 102 -0.92 -5.85 1.74
C PHE A 102 -1.38 -5.32 3.10
N GLY A 103 -2.50 -5.84 3.60
CA GLY A 103 -3.08 -5.51 4.90
C GLY A 103 -4.61 -5.48 4.87
N HIS A 104 -5.22 -4.71 3.94
CA HIS A 104 -6.68 -4.51 3.87
C HIS A 104 -7.52 -5.80 3.85
N ASN A 105 -6.99 -6.89 3.33
CA ASN A 105 -7.67 -8.17 3.27
C ASN A 105 -7.11 -9.18 4.25
N ASP A 106 -5.87 -9.03 4.66
CA ASP A 106 -5.22 -9.84 5.68
C ASP A 106 -5.91 -9.70 7.03
N GLU A 107 -6.39 -8.50 7.37
CA GLU A 107 -7.14 -8.22 8.61
C GLU A 107 -8.56 -8.78 8.64
N LYS A 108 -9.14 -9.18 7.48
CA LYS A 108 -10.51 -9.69 7.41
C LYS A 108 -10.61 -11.10 7.99
N PRO A 109 -11.68 -11.43 8.76
CA PRO A 109 -11.77 -12.69 9.50
C PRO A 109 -11.99 -13.93 8.62
N LYS A 110 -12.11 -13.79 7.30
CA LYS A 110 -12.30 -14.94 6.40
C LYS A 110 -11.04 -15.78 6.30
N ALA A 111 -11.16 -17.08 6.57
CA ALA A 111 -10.05 -18.03 6.62
C ALA A 111 -9.22 -18.13 5.32
N ASP A 112 -9.84 -17.85 4.17
CA ASP A 112 -9.18 -17.85 2.86
C ASP A 112 -8.15 -16.72 2.68
N ARG A 113 -8.25 -15.64 3.50
CA ARG A 113 -7.40 -14.45 3.38
C ARG A 113 -6.78 -13.98 4.69
N HIS A 114 -7.34 -14.32 5.84
CA HIS A 114 -6.86 -13.86 7.13
C HIS A 114 -5.43 -14.32 7.41
N THR A 115 -4.62 -13.39 7.92
CA THR A 115 -3.29 -13.62 8.49
C THR A 115 -3.14 -12.80 9.76
N ASP A 116 -2.18 -13.15 10.60
CA ASP A 116 -1.94 -12.47 11.89
C ASP A 116 -0.60 -11.74 11.86
N PRO A 117 -0.57 -10.43 12.20
CA PRO A 117 0.67 -9.69 12.43
C PRO A 117 1.50 -10.33 13.54
N GLY A 118 2.82 -10.29 13.38
CA GLY A 118 3.75 -10.97 14.29
C GLY A 118 3.91 -12.48 14.02
N SER A 119 3.13 -13.05 13.09
CA SER A 119 3.21 -14.46 12.72
C SER A 119 3.00 -14.69 11.22
N THR A 120 1.82 -15.10 10.79
CA THR A 120 1.54 -15.52 9.41
C THR A 120 1.61 -14.37 8.41
N PHE A 121 1.25 -13.13 8.79
CA PHE A 121 1.41 -11.96 7.94
C PHE A 121 2.89 -11.65 7.70
N ASP A 122 3.68 -11.58 8.78
CA ASP A 122 5.12 -11.34 8.72
C ASP A 122 5.85 -12.42 7.91
N TYR A 123 5.44 -13.69 8.10
CA TYR A 123 5.99 -14.82 7.34
C TYR A 123 5.78 -14.64 5.84
N ASN A 124 4.59 -14.26 5.41
CA ASN A 124 4.27 -14.04 4.00
C ASN A 124 5.07 -12.86 3.43
N LEU A 125 5.16 -11.74 4.16
CA LEU A 125 5.98 -10.59 3.76
C LEU A 125 7.45 -10.99 3.61
N ALA A 126 7.99 -11.71 4.60
CA ALA A 126 9.35 -12.21 4.56
C ALA A 126 9.61 -13.20 3.42
N LYS A 127 8.59 -14.03 3.05
CA LYS A 127 8.64 -14.90 1.88
C LYS A 127 8.83 -14.09 0.60
N PHE A 128 7.98 -13.08 0.37
CA PHE A 128 8.09 -12.21 -0.80
C PHE A 128 9.46 -11.54 -0.89
N VAL A 129 9.99 -11.05 0.23
CA VAL A 129 11.31 -10.42 0.30
C VAL A 129 12.42 -11.40 -0.08
N ARG A 130 12.45 -12.60 0.52
CA ARG A 130 13.51 -13.60 0.25
C ARG A 130 13.51 -14.02 -1.21
N GLU A 131 12.34 -14.39 -1.73
CA GLU A 131 12.22 -14.91 -3.09
C GLU A 131 12.46 -13.83 -4.16
N THR A 132 12.13 -12.57 -3.88
CA THR A 132 12.55 -11.43 -4.71
C THR A 132 14.08 -11.36 -4.80
N ARG A 133 14.77 -11.44 -3.66
CA ARG A 133 16.24 -11.39 -3.60
C ARG A 133 16.89 -12.60 -4.27
N GLU A 134 16.33 -13.79 -4.14
CA GLU A 134 16.81 -14.99 -4.80
C GLU A 134 16.78 -14.86 -6.33
N LYS A 135 15.88 -14.05 -6.87
CA LYS A 135 15.82 -13.67 -8.29
C LYS A 135 16.72 -12.48 -8.67
N GLY A 136 17.47 -11.90 -7.71
CA GLY A 136 18.26 -10.70 -7.93
C GLY A 136 17.44 -9.40 -7.97
N GLY A 137 16.16 -9.46 -7.63
CA GLY A 137 15.29 -8.29 -7.53
C GLY A 137 15.45 -7.55 -6.21
N ILE A 138 14.92 -6.34 -6.14
CA ILE A 138 15.00 -5.41 -5.02
C ILE A 138 13.61 -5.28 -4.39
N PRO A 139 13.35 -5.86 -3.21
CA PRO A 139 12.05 -5.75 -2.55
C PRO A 139 11.87 -4.40 -1.87
N ILE A 140 10.64 -3.88 -1.94
CA ILE A 140 10.19 -2.65 -1.27
C ILE A 140 8.90 -3.00 -0.52
N LEU A 141 8.94 -2.97 0.81
CA LEU A 141 7.75 -3.16 1.62
C LEU A 141 6.98 -1.84 1.76
N MET A 142 5.67 -1.93 1.65
CA MET A 142 4.73 -0.86 1.98
C MET A 142 3.65 -1.38 2.92
N ASN A 143 3.24 -0.56 3.87
CA ASN A 143 2.03 -0.84 4.64
C ASN A 143 0.76 -0.45 3.87
N ALA A 144 -0.41 -0.85 4.38
CA ALA A 144 -1.70 -0.54 3.79
C ALA A 144 -1.95 0.98 3.79
N VAL A 145 -2.47 1.52 2.69
CA VAL A 145 -2.94 2.91 2.63
C VAL A 145 -4.07 3.14 3.64
N VAL A 146 -4.23 4.37 4.15
CA VAL A 146 -5.28 4.67 5.12
C VAL A 146 -6.68 4.49 4.51
N ARG A 147 -7.67 4.09 5.33
CA ARG A 147 -9.08 4.26 5.00
C ARG A 147 -9.55 5.62 5.46
N ARG A 148 -10.42 6.23 4.69
CA ARG A 148 -11.09 7.46 5.07
C ARG A 148 -12.11 7.19 6.19
N ASN A 149 -11.63 7.13 7.43
CA ASN A 149 -12.42 6.85 8.61
C ASN A 149 -12.34 8.01 9.60
N TRP A 150 -13.23 8.97 9.43
CA TRP A 150 -13.32 10.14 10.29
C TRP A 150 -14.30 9.88 11.44
N LEU A 151 -13.87 10.11 12.64
CA LEU A 151 -14.67 9.92 13.87
C LEU A 151 -14.59 11.16 14.77
N PRO A 152 -15.64 11.44 15.54
CA PRO A 152 -15.57 12.43 16.62
C PRO A 152 -14.38 12.15 17.53
N ALA A 153 -13.67 13.19 17.98
CA ALA A 153 -12.41 13.05 18.72
C ALA A 153 -12.52 12.22 20.01
N ASP A 154 -13.68 12.19 20.66
CA ASP A 154 -13.96 11.37 21.84
C ASP A 154 -14.12 9.87 21.51
N GLN A 155 -14.57 9.56 20.29
CA GLN A 155 -14.70 8.16 19.80
C GLN A 155 -13.39 7.66 19.22
N ALA A 156 -12.55 8.52 18.71
CA ALA A 156 -11.27 8.16 18.11
C ALA A 156 -10.35 7.43 19.09
N GLN A 157 -10.36 7.78 20.37
CA GLN A 157 -9.56 7.12 21.41
C GLN A 157 -10.00 5.69 21.73
N THR A 158 -11.25 5.35 21.42
CA THR A 158 -11.85 4.03 21.71
C THR A 158 -12.02 3.17 20.46
N ALA A 159 -11.72 3.73 19.28
CA ALA A 159 -11.83 3.01 18.02
C ALA A 159 -10.83 1.84 17.96
N LYS A 160 -11.36 0.63 17.85
CA LYS A 160 -10.53 -0.58 17.67
C LYS A 160 -10.22 -0.78 16.19
N PRO A 161 -8.98 -1.15 15.85
CA PRO A 161 -8.65 -1.59 14.50
C PRO A 161 -9.51 -2.78 14.08
N VAL A 162 -9.93 -2.79 12.81
CA VAL A 162 -10.67 -3.90 12.23
C VAL A 162 -9.76 -5.14 12.16
N GLY A 163 -10.24 -6.28 12.64
CA GLY A 163 -9.54 -7.57 12.54
C GLY A 163 -8.52 -7.87 13.65
N GLN A 164 -8.30 -6.99 14.61
CA GLN A 164 -7.47 -7.31 15.76
C GLN A 164 -8.20 -8.25 16.73
N LYS A 165 -7.82 -9.53 16.77
CA LYS A 165 -7.97 -10.33 17.99
C LYS A 165 -6.93 -9.81 18.96
N ILE A 166 -7.38 -9.11 19.99
CA ILE A 166 -6.50 -8.70 21.07
C ILE A 166 -6.29 -9.94 21.95
N ASP A 167 -5.24 -10.70 21.68
CA ASP A 167 -4.62 -11.56 22.68
C ASP A 167 -3.79 -10.67 23.59
N ASP A 168 -4.48 -9.83 24.33
CA ASP A 168 -3.88 -8.85 25.21
C ASP A 168 -3.76 -9.47 26.60
N GLU A 169 -2.63 -10.14 26.85
CA GLU A 169 -2.27 -10.58 28.20
C GLU A 169 -2.20 -9.39 29.18
N ASN A 170 -1.90 -8.19 28.69
CA ASN A 170 -1.92 -6.96 29.45
C ASN A 170 -3.34 -6.46 29.75
N LEU A 171 -4.32 -6.72 28.89
CA LEU A 171 -5.72 -6.35 29.16
C LEU A 171 -6.37 -7.27 30.21
N ARG A 172 -5.92 -8.53 30.30
CA ARG A 172 -6.41 -9.45 31.35
C ARG A 172 -6.04 -8.97 32.73
N ASN A 173 -4.88 -8.34 32.89
CA ASN A 173 -4.44 -7.79 34.19
C ASN A 173 -5.17 -6.50 34.58
N THR A 174 -5.71 -5.74 33.62
CA THR A 174 -6.47 -4.51 33.89
C THR A 174 -7.97 -4.79 34.16
N VAL A 175 -8.51 -5.86 33.60
CA VAL A 175 -9.93 -6.27 33.79
C VAL A 175 -10.09 -7.03 35.11
N ALA A 176 -9.07 -7.67 35.67
CA ALA A 176 -9.16 -8.45 36.91
C ALA A 176 -9.32 -7.58 38.15
N THR A 177 -9.13 -6.27 38.09
CA THR A 177 -9.25 -5.36 39.26
C THR A 177 -10.44 -4.40 39.19
N GLY A 178 -11.24 -4.43 38.11
CA GLY A 178 -12.42 -3.58 37.96
C GLY A 178 -13.73 -4.32 38.15
N LYS A 179 -14.27 -4.34 39.39
CA LYS A 179 -15.69 -4.67 39.62
C LYS A 179 -16.56 -3.70 38.82
N VAL A 180 -17.11 -4.17 37.71
CA VAL A 180 -18.23 -3.48 37.05
C VAL A 180 -19.49 -3.76 37.86
N THR A 181 -19.86 -2.84 38.73
CA THR A 181 -21.19 -2.81 39.32
C THR A 181 -22.17 -2.34 38.25
N SER A 182 -23.08 -3.23 37.94
CA SER A 182 -24.24 -3.01 37.08
C SER A 182 -25.19 -1.96 37.67
N ALA A 183 -25.75 -1.21 36.72
CA ALA A 183 -27.06 -0.58 36.78
C ALA A 183 -27.23 0.66 37.67
N ALA A 184 -27.43 1.78 37.03
CA ALA A 184 -28.41 2.75 37.47
C ALA A 184 -29.11 3.35 36.25
N LYS A 185 -30.38 3.03 36.10
CA LYS A 185 -31.35 3.83 35.35
C LYS A 185 -31.31 5.25 35.86
N ALA A 186 -30.97 6.20 35.05
CA ALA A 186 -31.25 7.60 35.32
C ALA A 186 -31.91 8.25 34.11
N LYS A 187 -33.21 8.44 34.25
CA LYS A 187 -33.97 9.45 33.50
C LYS A 187 -33.36 10.83 33.77
N ARG A 188 -33.05 11.61 32.75
CA ARG A 188 -33.65 12.94 32.56
C ARG A 188 -32.97 13.77 31.52
N LYS A 189 -33.79 14.23 30.56
CA LYS A 189 -33.58 15.31 29.64
C LYS A 189 -32.86 16.49 30.29
N LYS A 190 -31.75 16.91 29.69
CA LYS A 190 -31.41 18.31 29.43
C LYS A 190 -30.83 18.38 28.04
N LYS A 191 -31.50 19.11 27.15
CA LYS A 191 -31.02 19.56 25.87
C LYS A 191 -29.80 20.48 26.14
N LYS A 192 -28.62 19.89 26.30
CA LYS A 192 -27.37 20.63 26.13
C LYS A 192 -27.17 20.67 24.63
N THR A 193 -27.03 21.87 24.07
CA THR A 193 -26.38 22.08 22.79
C THR A 193 -25.08 21.26 22.83
N ALA A 194 -25.07 20.10 22.18
CA ALA A 194 -23.87 19.31 22.07
C ALA A 194 -22.87 20.17 21.29
N VAL A 195 -21.77 20.51 21.93
CA VAL A 195 -20.60 21.03 21.21
C VAL A 195 -20.18 19.92 20.28
N GLU A 196 -20.33 20.14 18.98
CA GLU A 196 -19.89 19.19 17.97
C GLU A 196 -18.36 19.11 18.06
N LEU A 197 -17.87 17.94 18.46
CA LEU A 197 -16.43 17.72 18.58
C LEU A 197 -15.81 17.61 17.20
N PRO A 198 -14.59 18.13 17.00
CA PRO A 198 -13.90 17.98 15.73
C PRO A 198 -13.72 16.48 15.40
N HIS A 199 -13.96 16.14 14.13
CA HIS A 199 -13.64 14.80 13.64
C HIS A 199 -12.14 14.70 13.36
N VAL A 200 -11.59 13.53 13.61
CA VAL A 200 -10.20 13.17 13.34
C VAL A 200 -10.15 11.89 12.50
N LEU A 201 -9.16 11.83 11.64
CA LEU A 201 -8.93 10.62 10.82
C LEU A 201 -8.31 9.53 11.69
N VAL A 202 -8.92 8.36 11.71
CA VAL A 202 -8.50 7.22 12.53
C VAL A 202 -8.05 6.06 11.67
N ASP A 203 -6.83 5.57 11.90
CA ASP A 203 -6.36 4.35 11.26
C ASP A 203 -7.10 3.12 11.80
N THR A 204 -7.50 2.24 10.88
CA THR A 204 -8.28 1.03 11.22
C THR A 204 -7.48 -0.25 11.06
N HIS A 205 -6.22 -0.18 10.65
CA HIS A 205 -5.40 -1.35 10.31
C HIS A 205 -4.60 -1.92 11.48
N GLY A 206 -4.42 -1.16 12.56
CA GLY A 206 -3.71 -1.62 13.76
C GLY A 206 -2.31 -2.15 13.45
N LEU A 207 -2.00 -3.36 13.91
CA LEU A 207 -0.67 -3.96 13.74
C LEU A 207 -0.33 -4.30 12.28
N TYR A 208 -1.29 -4.32 11.36
CA TYR A 208 -1.00 -4.54 9.94
C TYR A 208 -0.24 -3.39 9.28
N ILE A 209 -0.22 -2.19 9.87
CA ILE A 209 0.66 -1.10 9.41
C ILE A 209 2.05 -1.16 10.04
N VAL A 210 2.18 -1.80 11.20
CA VAL A 210 3.46 -1.94 11.92
C VAL A 210 4.29 -3.08 11.34
N ALA A 211 3.66 -4.24 11.10
CA ALA A 211 4.33 -5.46 10.66
C ALA A 211 5.20 -5.29 9.39
N PRO A 212 4.77 -4.59 8.31
CA PRO A 212 5.62 -4.37 7.14
C PRO A 212 6.88 -3.57 7.45
N ARG A 213 6.81 -2.57 8.34
CA ARG A 213 7.97 -1.80 8.80
C ARG A 213 8.94 -2.68 9.58
N ASP A 214 8.43 -3.48 10.51
CA ASP A 214 9.24 -4.36 11.34
C ASP A 214 9.93 -5.45 10.51
N VAL A 215 9.23 -6.03 9.53
CA VAL A 215 9.82 -6.98 8.59
C VAL A 215 10.90 -6.30 7.74
N ALA A 216 10.63 -5.08 7.24
CA ALA A 216 11.61 -4.33 6.46
C ALA A 216 12.89 -4.07 7.25
N GLN A 217 12.75 -3.66 8.51
CA GLN A 217 13.87 -3.40 9.40
C GLN A 217 14.65 -4.67 9.71
N ARG A 218 13.97 -5.78 10.09
CA ARG A 218 14.63 -7.07 10.38
C ARG A 218 15.35 -7.65 9.18
N MET A 219 14.82 -7.44 7.98
CA MET A 219 15.41 -7.99 6.76
C MET A 219 16.29 -7.01 5.99
N ASN A 220 16.45 -5.79 6.50
CA ASN A 220 17.21 -4.71 5.87
C ASN A 220 16.79 -4.49 4.41
N VAL A 221 15.51 -4.18 4.18
CA VAL A 221 14.92 -3.86 2.88
C VAL A 221 14.30 -2.47 2.89
N HIS A 222 14.09 -1.90 1.71
CA HIS A 222 13.43 -0.62 1.54
C HIS A 222 12.01 -0.64 2.12
N PHE A 223 11.64 0.46 2.77
CA PHE A 223 10.30 0.63 3.32
C PHE A 223 9.73 2.01 2.96
N VAL A 224 8.51 2.01 2.43
CA VAL A 224 7.72 3.23 2.19
C VAL A 224 6.48 3.20 3.05
N ASP A 225 6.32 4.17 3.94
CA ASP A 225 5.18 4.30 4.84
C ASP A 225 3.95 4.85 4.10
N ALA A 226 3.33 4.00 3.28
CA ALA A 226 2.18 4.36 2.45
C ALA A 226 0.97 4.77 3.32
N ASN A 227 0.81 4.16 4.50
CA ASN A 227 -0.23 4.53 5.45
C ASN A 227 -0.07 5.99 5.91
N ARG A 228 1.11 6.36 6.43
CA ARG A 228 1.39 7.73 6.87
C ARG A 228 1.25 8.73 5.74
N ILE A 229 1.73 8.40 4.53
CA ILE A 229 1.66 9.29 3.36
C ILE A 229 0.21 9.59 3.00
N THR A 230 -0.63 8.57 2.95
CA THR A 230 -2.05 8.72 2.61
C THR A 230 -2.84 9.33 3.76
N HIS A 231 -2.51 9.03 5.01
CA HIS A 231 -3.09 9.68 6.18
C HIS A 231 -2.85 11.21 6.13
N LEU A 232 -1.62 11.65 5.89
CA LEU A 232 -1.30 13.07 5.77
C LEU A 232 -2.00 13.74 4.58
N LEU A 233 -2.18 13.02 3.46
CA LEU A 233 -2.96 13.52 2.32
C LEU A 233 -4.42 13.76 2.71
N GLU A 234 -5.06 12.76 3.31
CA GLU A 234 -6.46 12.84 3.74
C GLU A 234 -6.66 13.95 4.78
N ASP A 235 -5.78 13.99 5.79
CA ASP A 235 -5.82 14.98 6.87
C ASP A 235 -5.66 16.40 6.34
N SER A 236 -4.74 16.61 5.38
CA SER A 236 -4.54 17.92 4.73
C SER A 236 -5.76 18.44 3.98
N LEU A 237 -6.65 17.55 3.54
CA LEU A 237 -7.88 17.87 2.83
C LEU A 237 -9.07 18.02 3.79
N GLY A 238 -8.96 17.49 4.99
CA GLY A 238 -10.04 17.40 5.96
C GLY A 238 -11.14 16.42 5.55
N GLU A 239 -12.12 16.23 6.43
CA GLU A 239 -13.18 15.24 6.25
C GLU A 239 -13.96 15.43 4.94
N GLU A 240 -14.43 16.63 4.66
CA GLU A 240 -15.21 16.88 3.45
C GLU A 240 -14.33 16.89 2.19
N GLY A 241 -13.16 17.51 2.25
CA GLY A 241 -12.26 17.63 1.11
C GLY A 241 -11.67 16.27 0.66
N SER A 242 -11.49 15.34 1.58
CA SER A 242 -10.96 14.01 1.27
C SER A 242 -11.94 13.09 0.52
N LYS A 243 -13.26 13.39 0.57
CA LYS A 243 -14.27 12.65 -0.23
C LYS A 243 -13.91 12.59 -1.71
N LYS A 244 -13.32 13.67 -2.25
CA LYS A 244 -12.92 13.74 -3.67
C LYS A 244 -11.85 12.75 -4.10
N LEU A 245 -11.15 12.12 -3.16
CA LEU A 245 -10.18 11.07 -3.47
C LEU A 245 -10.85 9.71 -3.72
N HIS A 246 -12.02 9.50 -3.15
CA HIS A 246 -12.64 8.20 -3.02
C HIS A 246 -13.83 7.97 -3.96
N MET A 247 -14.32 6.73 -3.97
CA MET A 247 -15.50 6.34 -4.70
C MET A 247 -16.78 6.78 -3.94
N ILE A 248 -16.91 8.10 -3.75
CA ILE A 248 -18.04 8.73 -3.08
C ILE A 248 -18.79 9.59 -4.09
N TYR A 249 -19.95 9.12 -4.48
CA TYR A 249 -20.82 9.73 -5.48
C TYR A 249 -22.28 9.70 -5.02
N ALA A 250 -23.00 10.80 -5.27
CA ALA A 250 -24.44 10.83 -5.07
C ALA A 250 -25.16 10.03 -6.17
N PRO A 251 -26.41 9.58 -5.96
CA PRO A 251 -27.21 8.99 -7.01
C PRO A 251 -27.33 9.93 -8.21
N GLY A 252 -27.05 9.42 -9.41
CA GLY A 252 -27.09 10.17 -10.68
C GLY A 252 -25.87 11.05 -10.96
N GLU A 253 -24.89 11.16 -10.04
CA GLU A 253 -23.69 12.00 -10.22
C GLU A 253 -22.74 11.44 -11.28
N HIS A 254 -22.66 10.11 -11.42
CA HIS A 254 -21.79 9.47 -12.41
C HIS A 254 -22.53 8.40 -13.21
N PRO A 255 -22.45 8.39 -14.57
CA PRO A 255 -23.22 7.46 -15.40
C PRO A 255 -23.01 5.98 -15.09
N ALA A 256 -21.77 5.58 -14.77
CA ALA A 256 -21.44 4.20 -14.42
C ALA A 256 -21.81 3.82 -12.97
N ILE A 257 -22.31 4.77 -12.19
CA ILE A 257 -22.70 4.57 -10.78
C ILE A 257 -24.05 5.25 -10.54
N PRO A 258 -25.12 4.84 -11.23
CA PRO A 258 -26.41 5.56 -11.20
C PRO A 258 -27.06 5.56 -9.81
N GLN A 259 -26.76 4.57 -8.96
CA GLN A 259 -27.27 4.48 -7.59
C GLN A 259 -26.41 5.25 -6.56
N GLY A 260 -25.34 5.90 -7.02
CA GLY A 260 -24.32 6.46 -6.14
C GLY A 260 -23.46 5.40 -5.48
N ARG A 261 -22.44 5.83 -4.73
CA ARG A 261 -21.55 4.94 -3.96
C ARG A 261 -20.98 5.70 -2.75
N GLN A 262 -20.85 5.01 -1.63
CA GLN A 262 -20.23 5.53 -0.42
C GLN A 262 -19.10 4.58 -0.02
N ASP A 263 -17.93 4.77 -0.60
CA ASP A 263 -16.77 3.89 -0.40
C ASP A 263 -15.55 4.70 0.04
N ASN A 264 -15.23 4.55 1.31
CA ASN A 264 -14.15 5.25 2.00
C ASN A 264 -12.77 4.55 1.86
N THR A 265 -12.67 3.55 0.99
CA THR A 265 -11.43 2.75 0.83
C THR A 265 -10.85 2.89 -0.57
N HIS A 266 -11.69 2.75 -1.60
CA HIS A 266 -11.21 2.74 -2.97
C HIS A 266 -11.14 4.14 -3.56
N TYR A 267 -10.11 4.39 -4.35
CA TYR A 267 -9.88 5.67 -5.00
C TYR A 267 -10.61 5.77 -6.34
N ASN A 268 -11.04 6.96 -6.67
CA ASN A 268 -11.40 7.34 -8.03
C ASN A 268 -10.14 7.75 -8.82
N ILE A 269 -10.32 8.19 -10.09
CA ILE A 269 -9.21 8.61 -10.97
C ILE A 269 -8.33 9.66 -10.28
N TYR A 270 -8.95 10.72 -9.73
CA TYR A 270 -8.22 11.80 -9.06
C TYR A 270 -7.45 11.29 -7.83
N GLY A 271 -8.10 10.51 -6.97
CA GLY A 271 -7.47 9.95 -5.77
C GLY A 271 -6.31 9.03 -6.08
N ALA A 272 -6.45 8.16 -7.09
CA ALA A 272 -5.39 7.27 -7.54
C ALA A 272 -4.15 8.05 -8.01
N HIS A 273 -4.33 9.14 -8.75
CA HIS A 273 -3.24 10.03 -9.16
C HIS A 273 -2.58 10.71 -7.96
N MET A 274 -3.37 11.28 -7.06
CA MET A 274 -2.85 11.99 -5.88
C MET A 274 -2.03 11.08 -4.96
N VAL A 275 -2.45 9.83 -4.80
CA VAL A 275 -1.72 8.82 -4.02
C VAL A 275 -0.48 8.36 -4.76
N ALA A 276 -0.60 8.00 -6.05
CA ALA A 276 0.53 7.53 -6.84
C ALA A 276 1.66 8.58 -6.94
N GLN A 277 1.32 9.86 -7.06
CA GLN A 277 2.29 10.95 -7.07
C GLN A 277 3.14 10.96 -5.79
N ARG A 278 2.46 10.92 -4.62
CA ARG A 278 3.15 10.93 -3.33
C ARG A 278 3.97 9.69 -3.07
N LEU A 279 3.47 8.52 -3.51
CA LEU A 279 4.22 7.28 -3.41
C LEU A 279 5.43 7.27 -4.35
N ALA A 280 5.32 7.84 -5.56
CA ALA A 280 6.46 8.01 -6.46
C ALA A 280 7.53 8.92 -5.86
N ASP A 281 7.13 10.04 -5.22
CA ASP A 281 8.06 10.94 -4.53
C ASP A 281 8.76 10.23 -3.36
N ALA A 282 8.01 9.43 -2.59
CA ALA A 282 8.57 8.65 -1.49
C ALA A 282 9.50 7.53 -1.98
N LEU A 283 9.16 6.85 -3.08
CA LEU A 283 10.03 5.87 -3.74
C LEU A 283 11.34 6.50 -4.20
N CYS A 284 11.29 7.68 -4.81
CA CYS A 284 12.48 8.43 -5.23
C CYS A 284 13.35 8.87 -4.06
N LYS A 285 12.74 9.19 -2.93
CA LYS A 285 13.46 9.53 -1.69
C LYS A 285 14.14 8.30 -1.09
N GLU A 286 13.45 7.17 -1.06
CA GLU A 286 13.95 5.91 -0.52
C GLU A 286 15.01 5.28 -1.43
N ILE A 287 14.85 5.42 -2.75
CA ILE A 287 15.71 4.86 -3.79
C ILE A 287 16.14 5.98 -4.74
N PRO A 288 17.24 6.69 -4.44
CA PRO A 288 17.66 7.87 -5.21
C PRO A 288 17.89 7.60 -6.70
N LEU A 289 18.17 6.35 -7.10
CA LEU A 289 18.32 5.98 -8.50
C LEU A 289 17.03 6.23 -9.30
N LEU A 290 15.86 6.00 -8.71
CA LEU A 290 14.56 6.22 -9.35
C LEU A 290 14.29 7.71 -9.61
N SER A 291 14.89 8.62 -8.83
CA SER A 291 14.72 10.07 -9.02
C SER A 291 15.13 10.56 -10.42
N ARG A 292 16.08 9.86 -11.04
CA ARG A 292 16.57 10.18 -12.39
C ARG A 292 15.51 10.01 -13.47
N TYR A 293 14.52 9.19 -13.20
CA TYR A 293 13.45 8.80 -14.12
C TYR A 293 12.08 9.34 -13.72
N ARG A 294 12.03 10.20 -12.68
CA ARG A 294 10.80 10.81 -12.18
C ARG A 294 10.26 11.84 -13.15
N THR A 295 8.98 11.76 -13.50
CA THR A 295 8.27 12.72 -14.38
C THR A 295 7.21 13.50 -13.59
N SER A 296 6.72 14.62 -14.14
CA SER A 296 5.66 15.44 -13.53
C SER A 296 4.31 14.74 -13.43
N GLY A 297 4.08 13.71 -14.22
CA GLY A 297 2.80 13.01 -14.31
C GLY A 297 1.81 13.58 -15.33
N ASP A 298 2.20 14.62 -16.08
CA ASP A 298 1.28 15.36 -16.98
C ASP A 298 0.88 14.57 -18.25
N VAL A 299 1.55 13.44 -18.53
CA VAL A 299 1.40 12.70 -19.82
C VAL A 299 0.41 11.54 -19.71
N CYS A 300 -0.15 11.29 -18.54
CA CYS A 300 -0.92 10.08 -18.29
C CYS A 300 -2.43 10.27 -18.31
N ASN A 301 -3.08 9.58 -19.24
CA ASN A 301 -4.53 9.54 -19.29
C ASN A 301 -5.05 8.16 -18.83
N LEU A 302 -5.50 8.10 -17.56
CA LEU A 302 -6.14 6.91 -16.99
C LEU A 302 -7.58 6.68 -17.48
N GLU A 303 -8.09 7.56 -18.31
CA GLU A 303 -9.45 7.45 -18.87
C GLU A 303 -9.51 6.55 -20.12
N LYS A 304 -8.37 6.34 -20.78
CA LYS A 304 -8.31 5.55 -22.02
C LYS A 304 -7.56 4.24 -21.82
N THR A 305 -8.18 3.14 -22.20
CA THR A 305 -7.47 1.88 -22.51
C THR A 305 -6.51 2.13 -23.67
N LYS A 306 -5.21 1.91 -23.45
CA LYS A 306 -4.34 1.64 -24.62
C LYS A 306 -4.74 0.26 -25.14
N HIS A 307 -5.38 0.24 -26.29
CA HIS A 307 -5.60 -0.96 -27.11
C HIS A 307 -4.26 -1.51 -27.59
#